data_1d2723cedd48bb67eac8d445cced1563
#
_entry.id   1d2723cedd48bb67eac8d445cced1563
#
_cell.length_a   1.000
_cell.length_b   1.000
_cell.length_c   1.000
_cell.angle_alpha   90.00
_cell.angle_beta   90.00
_cell.angle_gamma   90.00
#
_symmetry.space_group_name_H-M   'P 1'
#
loop_
_entity.id
_entity.type
_entity.pdbx_description
1 polymer ?
#
loop_
_entity_poly.entity_id
_entity_poly.type
_entity_poly.pdbx_seq_one_letter_code
_entity_poly.pdbx_strand_id
1 'polypeptide(L)'
;MGNNGKKLWFRSTGIKIALIAIIAFAAGFLIKSHLQPSPAEAEHKHPGEEAVQQEQKWWTCSMHPEIRLPKPGICPKCPMELIPVEASGDVGERQISFSEAAIKLMEIGTTAVERKFVTAEIRMVGKIDYDETRVKHITAWVRGRIDRLYVDFTGVNVKKGDHMVYLYSGELLGDQQALLAAIAGAKNVKPESSTLATRLKSANVEAVRTRLRLRGLTDKQITEIEESGKPVTHLTIYSPIGGTVIEKKATEGMYVDEGTHIYTVTDLSHLWVKLDAYESDLPWIQYGQEVEFFTEAYPGEVFKGKISFRDPVLNAKTRTVKLRVNVDNTEGKLKPEMFVRAVVRSRVAGGGKIMAPEMAGKWICPMHPAVVKTEAGNCNICGMDLVTTESLGYVVDTPKQAPLVIPATAPLITGVRAVVYVQVPGAEKPTYEGREIVLGSRAGDYYIVKSGLAEGEIIVTNGNFKIDSALQIQAKPSMMNPEGAAVPGHHHGTDSKAEVSKEDAIVQTTCPVIGGAINKDIFTVYKGKKVYFCCPGCKPEFEKNPQKYLAKLPQFSQ
;
A
#
# COMPACT_ATOMS: atom_id res chain seq x y z
N MET A 1 -43.28 34.91 14.36
CA MET A 1 -42.80 35.95 15.25
C MET A 1 -41.75 35.31 16.13
N GLY A 2 -40.54 35.46 15.93
CA GLY A 2 -39.55 36.44 15.91
C GLY A 2 -38.33 35.83 16.56
N ASN A 3 -37.22 35.77 15.93
CA ASN A 3 -35.93 36.21 16.47
C ASN A 3 -34.76 35.78 15.53
N ASN A 4 -34.53 36.60 14.51
CA ASN A 4 -33.34 36.51 13.67
C ASN A 4 -32.62 37.87 13.66
N GLY A 5 -32.00 38.24 14.79
CA GLY A 5 -31.39 39.59 14.92
C GLY A 5 -30.02 39.67 15.59
N LYS A 6 -29.33 38.55 15.87
CA LYS A 6 -28.06 38.57 16.64
C LYS A 6 -26.81 38.01 15.98
N LYS A 7 -26.81 37.61 14.71
CA LYS A 7 -25.63 36.99 14.05
C LYS A 7 -24.82 37.89 13.12
N LEU A 8 -25.22 39.15 12.89
CA LEU A 8 -24.50 40.02 11.94
C LEU A 8 -23.54 41.05 12.59
N TRP A 9 -23.56 41.25 13.89
CA TRP A 9 -22.69 42.25 14.53
C TRP A 9 -21.28 41.75 14.89
N PHE A 10 -21.07 40.44 15.07
CA PHE A 10 -19.75 39.89 15.40
C PHE A 10 -18.80 39.75 14.20
N ARG A 11 -19.29 39.80 12.96
CA ARG A 11 -18.43 39.69 11.76
C ARG A 11 -17.72 41.00 11.36
N SER A 12 -18.26 42.14 11.74
CA SER A 12 -17.71 43.45 11.35
C SER A 12 -16.53 43.90 12.23
N THR A 13 -16.48 43.45 13.48
CA THR A 13 -15.42 43.82 14.43
C THR A 13 -14.12 43.05 14.20
N GLY A 14 -14.19 41.77 13.82
CA GLY A 14 -13.02 40.95 13.50
C GLY A 14 -12.24 41.40 12.27
N ILE A 15 -12.95 41.88 11.25
CA ILE A 15 -12.33 42.41 10.02
C ILE A 15 -11.62 43.72 10.25
N LYS A 16 -12.17 44.60 11.12
CA LYS A 16 -11.53 45.87 11.47
C LYS A 16 -10.26 45.69 12.30
N ILE A 17 -10.23 44.73 13.20
CA ILE A 17 -9.03 44.41 14.01
C ILE A 17 -7.93 43.79 13.13
N ALA A 18 -8.27 42.93 12.19
CA ALA A 18 -7.31 42.35 11.25
C ALA A 18 -6.69 43.40 10.32
N LEU A 19 -7.47 44.36 9.85
CA LEU A 19 -6.97 45.46 9.00
C LEU A 19 -6.02 46.40 9.75
N ILE A 20 -6.29 46.71 11.02
CA ILE A 20 -5.42 47.54 11.88
C ILE A 20 -4.09 46.79 12.16
N ALA A 21 -4.12 45.47 12.37
CA ALA A 21 -2.91 44.68 12.59
C ALA A 21 -2.01 44.65 11.35
N ILE A 22 -2.60 44.54 10.15
CA ILE A 22 -1.85 44.56 8.89
C ILE A 22 -1.22 45.94 8.62
N ILE A 23 -1.92 47.03 8.91
CA ILE A 23 -1.38 48.39 8.74
C ILE A 23 -0.24 48.66 9.75
N ALA A 24 -0.36 48.18 11.00
CA ALA A 24 0.69 48.32 12.00
C ALA A 24 1.94 47.49 11.64
N PHE A 25 1.78 46.30 11.05
CA PHE A 25 2.89 45.47 10.60
C PHE A 25 3.62 46.10 9.39
N ALA A 26 2.88 46.66 8.44
CA ALA A 26 3.44 47.37 7.29
C ALA A 26 4.19 48.64 7.68
N ALA A 27 3.68 49.43 8.64
CA ALA A 27 4.35 50.61 9.17
C ALA A 27 5.64 50.25 9.94
N GLY A 28 5.63 49.15 10.71
CA GLY A 28 6.82 48.65 11.41
C GLY A 28 7.95 48.18 10.47
N PHE A 29 7.56 47.61 9.31
CA PHE A 29 8.53 47.16 8.30
C PHE A 29 9.19 48.33 7.56
N LEU A 30 8.44 49.40 7.28
CA LEU A 30 8.96 50.62 6.62
C LEU A 30 9.89 51.46 7.53
N ILE A 31 9.66 51.44 8.86
CA ILE A 31 10.54 52.15 9.81
C ILE A 31 11.86 51.39 10.00
N LYS A 32 11.90 50.06 9.87
CA LYS A 32 13.10 49.28 10.02
C LYS A 32 14.08 49.41 8.84
N SER A 33 13.60 49.87 7.68
CA SER A 33 14.44 50.07 6.48
C SER A 33 15.18 51.42 6.44
N HIS A 34 14.89 52.35 7.37
CA HIS A 34 15.49 53.68 7.40
C HIS A 34 16.47 53.95 8.55
N LEU A 35 16.75 52.97 9.38
CA LEU A 35 17.65 53.09 10.53
C LEU A 35 18.80 52.09 10.48
N GLN A 36 19.59 52.09 9.41
CA GLN A 36 20.93 51.50 9.42
C GLN A 36 21.96 52.61 9.26
N PRO A 37 22.85 52.81 10.25
CA PRO A 37 24.00 53.71 10.08
C PRO A 37 25.04 53.05 9.20
N SER A 38 25.50 53.78 8.19
CA SER A 38 26.61 53.49 7.32
C SER A 38 27.91 53.45 8.11
N PRO A 39 28.80 52.47 7.98
CA PRO A 39 30.16 52.55 8.55
C PRO A 39 31.02 53.47 7.69
N ALA A 40 31.64 54.43 8.32
CA ALA A 40 32.63 55.33 7.72
C ALA A 40 33.90 54.58 7.35
N GLU A 41 34.39 54.83 6.15
CA GLU A 41 35.72 54.43 5.67
C GLU A 41 36.80 55.10 6.49
N ALA A 42 37.72 54.27 7.04
CA ALA A 42 39.01 54.72 7.53
C ALA A 42 40.09 54.14 6.60
N GLU A 43 40.59 54.99 5.70
CA GLU A 43 41.79 54.73 4.93
C GLU A 43 43.01 54.58 5.86
N HIS A 44 43.62 53.40 5.90
CA HIS A 44 45.03 53.24 6.27
C HIS A 44 45.80 52.68 5.11
N LYS A 45 46.56 53.54 4.42
CA LYS A 45 47.61 53.18 3.49
C LYS A 45 48.80 52.59 4.28
N HIS A 46 49.17 51.38 3.94
CA HIS A 46 50.55 50.89 4.14
C HIS A 46 51.08 50.38 2.80
N PRO A 47 52.38 50.58 2.52
CA PRO A 47 52.94 50.33 1.20
C PRO A 47 53.37 48.85 1.05
N GLY A 48 53.10 48.35 -0.14
CA GLY A 48 53.71 47.31 -0.93
C GLY A 48 54.44 46.15 -0.24
N GLU A 49 53.75 44.97 -0.34
CA GLU A 49 54.45 43.71 -0.52
C GLU A 49 53.53 42.87 -1.44
N GLU A 50 53.97 42.70 -2.68
CA GLU A 50 53.41 41.69 -3.58
C GLU A 50 53.73 40.31 -3.01
N ALA A 51 52.80 39.75 -2.24
CA ALA A 51 52.82 38.33 -1.91
C ALA A 51 52.31 37.55 -3.12
N VAL A 52 53.22 37.11 -3.95
CA VAL A 52 53.00 36.01 -4.88
C VAL A 52 52.45 34.85 -4.09
N GLN A 53 51.17 34.57 -4.25
CA GLN A 53 50.54 33.32 -3.80
C GLN A 53 51.21 32.17 -4.52
N GLN A 54 52.27 31.60 -3.98
CA GLN A 54 52.82 30.33 -4.41
C GLN A 54 51.75 29.29 -4.10
N GLU A 55 51.13 28.76 -5.14
CA GLU A 55 50.31 27.53 -5.09
C GLU A 55 51.14 26.46 -4.37
N GLN A 56 50.77 26.10 -3.20
CA GLN A 56 51.40 25.07 -2.38
C GLN A 56 51.16 23.72 -3.05
N LYS A 57 52.06 23.27 -3.93
CA LYS A 57 52.01 21.96 -4.58
C LYS A 57 52.23 20.89 -3.53
N TRP A 58 51.21 20.07 -3.31
CA TRP A 58 51.31 18.88 -2.47
C TRP A 58 51.84 17.70 -3.27
N TRP A 59 52.60 16.85 -2.62
CA TRP A 59 53.20 15.65 -3.19
C TRP A 59 52.69 14.43 -2.46
N THR A 60 52.28 13.36 -3.17
CA THR A 60 51.75 12.12 -2.60
C THR A 60 52.47 10.90 -3.14
N CYS A 61 52.37 9.77 -2.43
CA CYS A 61 52.87 8.49 -2.91
C CYS A 61 51.76 7.71 -3.61
N SER A 62 52.06 7.14 -4.79
CA SER A 62 51.12 6.31 -5.52
C SER A 62 50.63 5.06 -4.77
N MET A 63 51.46 4.55 -3.85
CA MET A 63 51.14 3.38 -3.01
C MET A 63 50.59 3.76 -1.61
N HIS A 64 50.82 5.00 -1.17
CA HIS A 64 50.40 5.49 0.15
C HIS A 64 49.71 6.86 0.00
N PRO A 65 48.48 6.93 -0.43
CA PRO A 65 47.75 8.19 -0.71
C PRO A 65 47.57 9.08 0.54
N GLU A 66 47.67 8.48 1.71
CA GLU A 66 47.63 9.19 3.00
C GLU A 66 48.86 10.07 3.25
N ILE A 67 49.96 9.82 2.55
CA ILE A 67 51.18 10.63 2.64
C ILE A 67 51.06 11.83 1.73
N ARG A 68 50.93 13.03 2.32
CA ARG A 68 50.90 14.32 1.62
C ARG A 68 51.99 15.21 2.19
N LEU A 69 52.99 15.55 1.41
CA LEU A 69 54.08 16.42 1.81
C LEU A 69 54.13 17.69 0.95
N PRO A 70 54.52 18.86 1.51
CA PRO A 70 54.54 20.12 0.78
C PRO A 70 55.79 20.26 -0.11
N LYS A 71 56.65 19.24 -0.19
CA LYS A 71 57.87 19.23 -0.98
C LYS A 71 58.07 17.90 -1.69
N PRO A 72 58.71 17.88 -2.88
CA PRO A 72 59.12 16.64 -3.54
C PRO A 72 60.09 15.85 -2.69
N GLY A 73 60.08 14.53 -2.75
CA GLY A 73 60.97 13.67 -1.98
C GLY A 73 60.57 12.19 -2.09
N ILE A 74 61.14 11.37 -1.23
CA ILE A 74 60.85 9.94 -1.16
C ILE A 74 59.78 9.68 -0.09
N CYS A 75 58.88 8.75 -0.38
CA CYS A 75 57.81 8.37 0.54
C CYS A 75 58.41 7.79 1.85
N PRO A 76 57.98 8.26 3.04
CA PRO A 76 58.51 7.76 4.32
C PRO A 76 58.10 6.30 4.61
N LYS A 77 57.15 5.74 3.90
CA LYS A 77 56.69 4.34 4.06
C LYS A 77 57.24 3.38 3.01
N CYS A 78 57.71 3.87 1.84
CA CYS A 78 58.31 3.05 0.80
C CYS A 78 59.34 3.86 -0.01
N PRO A 79 60.31 3.23 -0.70
CA PRO A 79 61.40 3.93 -1.41
C PRO A 79 60.99 4.57 -2.75
N MET A 80 59.68 4.89 -2.93
CA MET A 80 59.16 5.49 -4.18
C MET A 80 59.20 7.03 -4.07
N GLU A 81 59.49 7.68 -5.20
CA GLU A 81 59.37 9.13 -5.33
C GLU A 81 57.94 9.59 -5.22
N LEU A 82 57.71 10.70 -4.55
CA LEU A 82 56.43 11.34 -4.44
C LEU A 82 56.08 12.03 -5.77
N ILE A 83 54.86 11.86 -6.22
CA ILE A 83 54.31 12.53 -7.43
C ILE A 83 53.56 13.78 -6.98
N PRO A 84 53.59 14.87 -7.77
CA PRO A 84 52.81 16.07 -7.48
C PRO A 84 51.34 15.75 -7.53
N VAL A 85 50.62 16.13 -6.50
CA VAL A 85 49.17 16.17 -6.53
C VAL A 85 48.80 17.40 -7.40
N GLU A 86 48.42 17.18 -8.64
CA GLU A 86 47.79 18.24 -9.42
C GLU A 86 46.56 18.68 -8.64
N ALA A 87 46.52 19.93 -8.17
CA ALA A 87 45.30 20.53 -7.67
C ALA A 87 44.28 20.39 -8.79
N SER A 88 43.30 19.53 -8.61
CA SER A 88 42.12 19.51 -9.50
C SER A 88 41.57 20.92 -9.44
N GLY A 89 41.61 21.63 -10.58
CA GLY A 89 41.13 23.00 -10.65
C GLY A 89 39.77 23.12 -9.98
N ASP A 90 39.46 24.27 -9.49
CA ASP A 90 38.34 24.67 -8.64
C ASP A 90 36.99 24.02 -9.08
N VAL A 91 36.86 22.74 -8.77
CA VAL A 91 35.68 21.92 -9.04
C VAL A 91 34.81 22.06 -7.80
N GLY A 92 33.57 22.45 -7.96
CA GLY A 92 32.63 22.70 -6.87
C GLY A 92 32.62 21.61 -5.78
N GLU A 93 32.15 21.94 -4.59
CA GLU A 93 32.21 21.08 -3.40
C GLU A 93 31.67 19.66 -3.62
N ARG A 94 30.68 19.48 -4.50
CA ARG A 94 30.03 18.20 -4.83
C ARG A 94 30.50 17.61 -6.16
N GLN A 95 31.55 18.16 -6.75
CA GLN A 95 32.05 17.77 -8.07
C GLN A 95 33.38 17.06 -7.99
N ILE A 96 33.58 16.12 -8.93
CA ILE A 96 34.82 15.39 -9.09
C ILE A 96 35.13 15.21 -10.57
N SER A 97 36.36 15.46 -10.98
CA SER A 97 36.83 15.28 -12.37
C SER A 97 37.75 14.08 -12.47
N PHE A 98 37.64 13.35 -13.54
CA PHE A 98 38.49 12.20 -13.85
C PHE A 98 39.16 12.36 -15.21
N SER A 99 40.34 11.72 -15.38
CA SER A 99 40.93 11.55 -16.69
C SER A 99 40.18 10.49 -17.49
N GLU A 100 40.26 10.55 -18.83
CA GLU A 100 39.65 9.53 -19.69
C GLU A 100 40.14 8.10 -19.40
N ALA A 101 41.42 7.97 -19.04
CA ALA A 101 41.99 6.68 -18.65
C ALA A 101 41.36 6.16 -17.35
N ALA A 102 41.12 7.03 -16.38
CA ALA A 102 40.45 6.66 -15.12
C ALA A 102 38.99 6.25 -15.36
N ILE A 103 38.24 6.93 -16.23
CA ILE A 103 36.87 6.58 -16.61
C ILE A 103 36.81 5.17 -17.21
N LYS A 104 37.71 4.85 -18.13
CA LYS A 104 37.80 3.51 -18.74
C LYS A 104 38.13 2.44 -17.68
N LEU A 105 39.07 2.71 -16.78
CA LEU A 105 39.46 1.78 -15.72
C LEU A 105 38.34 1.57 -14.69
N MET A 106 37.59 2.62 -14.38
CA MET A 106 36.45 2.55 -13.48
C MET A 106 35.18 2.01 -14.15
N GLU A 107 35.20 1.82 -15.48
CA GLU A 107 34.05 1.36 -16.27
C GLU A 107 32.80 2.25 -16.05
N ILE A 108 33.00 3.57 -16.04
CA ILE A 108 31.90 4.51 -15.85
C ILE A 108 31.02 4.48 -17.11
N GLY A 109 29.79 4.00 -16.90
CA GLY A 109 28.74 4.03 -17.93
C GLY A 109 27.78 5.17 -17.66
N THR A 110 27.37 5.87 -18.70
CA THR A 110 26.42 6.99 -18.63
C THR A 110 25.23 6.79 -19.53
N THR A 111 24.10 7.40 -19.20
CA THR A 111 22.90 7.47 -20.05
C THR A 111 22.21 8.81 -19.88
N ALA A 112 21.44 9.21 -20.88
CA ALA A 112 20.61 10.41 -20.78
C ALA A 112 19.34 10.12 -19.98
N VAL A 113 18.90 11.11 -19.22
CA VAL A 113 17.61 11.12 -18.55
C VAL A 113 16.52 11.36 -19.60
N GLU A 114 15.57 10.45 -19.71
CA GLU A 114 14.52 10.49 -20.75
C GLU A 114 13.11 10.45 -20.16
N ARG A 115 12.14 10.94 -20.93
CA ARG A 115 10.74 10.71 -20.65
C ARG A 115 10.27 9.48 -21.40
N LYS A 116 9.78 8.49 -20.66
CA LYS A 116 9.36 7.22 -21.23
C LYS A 116 8.23 6.60 -20.41
N PHE A 117 7.25 6.05 -21.10
CA PHE A 117 6.25 5.20 -20.43
C PHE A 117 6.89 3.85 -20.11
N VAL A 118 7.06 3.61 -18.83
CA VAL A 118 7.59 2.34 -18.32
C VAL A 118 6.44 1.44 -17.88
N THR A 119 6.62 0.14 -18.09
CA THR A 119 5.66 -0.87 -17.65
C THR A 119 6.15 -1.48 -16.36
N ALA A 120 5.34 -1.37 -15.31
CA ALA A 120 5.53 -2.10 -14.08
C ALA A 120 4.89 -3.49 -14.23
N GLU A 121 5.66 -4.54 -14.02
CA GLU A 121 5.13 -5.89 -13.84
C GLU A 121 4.94 -6.19 -12.36
N ILE A 122 3.68 -6.30 -11.96
CA ILE A 122 3.32 -6.64 -10.58
C ILE A 122 3.02 -8.13 -10.56
N ARG A 123 3.86 -8.88 -9.85
CA ARG A 123 3.70 -10.32 -9.67
C ARG A 123 3.07 -10.61 -8.33
N MET A 124 1.97 -11.33 -8.37
CA MET A 124 1.17 -11.65 -7.19
C MET A 124 0.93 -13.15 -7.12
N VAL A 125 0.69 -13.61 -5.92
CA VAL A 125 0.26 -14.98 -5.67
C VAL A 125 -1.13 -14.97 -5.03
N GLY A 126 -1.87 -16.03 -5.19
CA GLY A 126 -3.19 -16.13 -4.61
C GLY A 126 -3.81 -17.49 -4.77
N LYS A 127 -5.12 -17.53 -4.55
CA LYS A 127 -5.93 -18.74 -4.69
C LYS A 127 -7.21 -18.43 -5.46
N ILE A 128 -7.70 -19.47 -6.13
CA ILE A 128 -9.05 -19.48 -6.67
C ILE A 128 -10.01 -19.75 -5.52
N ASP A 129 -11.12 -19.02 -5.49
CA ASP A 129 -12.16 -19.14 -4.47
C ASP A 129 -13.55 -19.09 -5.12
N TYR A 130 -14.55 -19.46 -4.36
CA TYR A 130 -15.94 -19.38 -4.81
C TYR A 130 -16.37 -17.93 -5.04
N ASP A 131 -17.24 -17.72 -6.01
CA ASP A 131 -18.03 -16.48 -6.10
C ASP A 131 -19.10 -16.52 -5.00
N GLU A 132 -18.86 -15.78 -3.93
CA GLU A 132 -19.75 -15.72 -2.76
C GLU A 132 -21.19 -15.30 -3.11
N THR A 133 -21.37 -14.56 -4.21
CA THR A 133 -22.71 -14.15 -4.68
C THR A 133 -23.51 -15.31 -5.25
N ARG A 134 -22.83 -16.38 -5.66
CA ARG A 134 -23.39 -17.58 -6.29
C ARG A 134 -23.43 -18.79 -5.35
N VAL A 135 -23.06 -18.61 -4.09
CA VAL A 135 -23.20 -19.63 -3.04
C VAL A 135 -24.59 -19.53 -2.43
N LYS A 136 -25.28 -20.65 -2.33
CA LYS A 136 -26.59 -20.74 -1.65
C LYS A 136 -26.58 -21.87 -0.64
N HIS A 137 -27.10 -21.54 0.54
CA HIS A 137 -27.31 -22.50 1.60
C HIS A 137 -28.74 -23.04 1.53
N ILE A 138 -28.86 -24.35 1.54
CA ILE A 138 -30.13 -25.04 1.67
C ILE A 138 -30.29 -25.36 3.15
N THR A 139 -31.29 -24.74 3.78
CA THR A 139 -31.59 -24.87 5.21
C THR A 139 -32.98 -25.45 5.40
N ALA A 140 -33.23 -26.07 6.54
CA ALA A 140 -34.57 -26.47 6.96
C ALA A 140 -35.40 -25.21 7.31
N TRP A 141 -36.59 -25.09 6.74
CA TRP A 141 -37.51 -23.97 7.00
C TRP A 141 -38.56 -24.30 8.05
N VAL A 142 -38.61 -25.57 8.42
CA VAL A 142 -39.50 -26.10 9.45
C VAL A 142 -38.75 -27.15 10.27
N ARG A 143 -39.15 -27.31 11.52
CA ARG A 143 -38.65 -28.38 12.37
C ARG A 143 -39.15 -29.74 11.88
N GLY A 144 -38.28 -30.73 11.87
CA GLY A 144 -38.66 -32.06 11.40
C GLY A 144 -37.54 -33.07 11.41
N ARG A 145 -37.82 -34.27 10.89
CA ARG A 145 -36.85 -35.33 10.68
C ARG A 145 -36.57 -35.49 9.18
N ILE A 146 -35.31 -35.58 8.83
CA ILE A 146 -34.89 -35.90 7.47
C ILE A 146 -35.07 -37.39 7.25
N ASP A 147 -36.04 -37.78 6.42
CA ASP A 147 -36.25 -39.18 6.13
C ASP A 147 -35.46 -39.64 4.91
N ARG A 148 -35.16 -38.71 3.98
CA ARG A 148 -34.31 -39.01 2.82
C ARG A 148 -33.54 -37.79 2.35
N LEU A 149 -32.28 -38.04 1.96
CA LEU A 149 -31.42 -37.11 1.23
C LEU A 149 -31.22 -37.65 -0.19
N TYR A 150 -31.58 -36.87 -1.20
CA TYR A 150 -31.42 -37.26 -2.62
C TYR A 150 -30.00 -37.05 -3.13
N VAL A 151 -29.19 -36.25 -2.43
CA VAL A 151 -27.78 -36.03 -2.71
C VAL A 151 -26.95 -36.55 -1.53
N ASP A 152 -26.35 -37.73 -1.71
CA ASP A 152 -25.69 -38.45 -0.62
C ASP A 152 -24.25 -38.01 -0.39
N PHE A 153 -23.60 -37.37 -1.39
CA PHE A 153 -22.21 -36.94 -1.30
C PHE A 153 -21.99 -35.59 -1.97
N THR A 154 -20.87 -34.96 -1.63
CA THR A 154 -20.42 -33.70 -2.22
C THR A 154 -19.84 -33.90 -3.63
N GLY A 155 -19.85 -32.85 -4.46
CA GLY A 155 -19.37 -32.91 -5.84
C GLY A 155 -20.47 -33.24 -6.86
N VAL A 156 -21.70 -33.51 -6.44
CA VAL A 156 -22.84 -33.78 -7.32
C VAL A 156 -23.34 -32.47 -7.92
N ASN A 157 -23.58 -32.48 -9.23
CA ASN A 157 -24.23 -31.36 -9.92
C ASN A 157 -25.75 -31.49 -9.82
N VAL A 158 -26.39 -30.41 -9.40
CA VAL A 158 -27.85 -30.29 -9.30
C VAL A 158 -28.35 -29.15 -10.18
N LYS A 159 -29.57 -29.26 -10.66
CA LYS A 159 -30.29 -28.20 -11.41
C LYS A 159 -31.21 -27.44 -10.47
N LYS A 160 -31.54 -26.22 -10.83
CA LYS A 160 -32.60 -25.48 -10.15
C LYS A 160 -33.90 -26.26 -10.20
N GLY A 161 -34.50 -26.51 -9.04
CA GLY A 161 -35.76 -27.28 -8.92
C GLY A 161 -35.57 -28.79 -8.69
N ASP A 162 -34.34 -29.29 -8.66
CA ASP A 162 -34.08 -30.69 -8.27
C ASP A 162 -34.45 -30.91 -6.80
N HIS A 163 -35.03 -32.08 -6.52
CA HIS A 163 -35.36 -32.48 -5.15
C HIS A 163 -34.06 -32.81 -4.36
N MET A 164 -33.93 -32.22 -3.19
CA MET A 164 -32.75 -32.32 -2.37
C MET A 164 -33.00 -33.10 -1.07
N VAL A 165 -34.09 -32.77 -0.39
CA VAL A 165 -34.40 -33.28 0.95
C VAL A 165 -35.86 -33.68 1.03
N TYR A 166 -36.13 -34.82 1.66
CA TYR A 166 -37.44 -35.28 2.04
C TYR A 166 -37.58 -35.24 3.56
N LEU A 167 -38.37 -34.27 4.07
CA LEU A 167 -38.46 -33.89 5.47
C LEU A 167 -39.84 -34.19 6.03
N TYR A 168 -39.94 -34.99 7.07
CA TYR A 168 -41.14 -35.16 7.87
C TYR A 168 -41.28 -33.99 8.86
N SER A 169 -42.45 -33.34 8.90
CA SER A 169 -42.74 -32.28 9.87
C SER A 169 -44.19 -32.38 10.36
N GLY A 170 -44.35 -32.59 11.69
CA GLY A 170 -45.66 -32.61 12.31
C GLY A 170 -46.35 -31.23 12.35
N GLU A 171 -45.55 -30.14 12.46
CA GLU A 171 -46.06 -28.77 12.44
C GLU A 171 -46.66 -28.43 11.06
N LEU A 172 -46.00 -28.85 10.02
CA LEU A 172 -46.45 -28.63 8.65
C LEU A 172 -47.74 -29.39 8.34
N LEU A 173 -47.88 -30.57 8.91
CA LEU A 173 -49.12 -31.36 8.80
C LEU A 173 -50.31 -30.60 9.42
N GLY A 174 -50.13 -29.99 10.61
CA GLY A 174 -51.14 -29.16 11.26
C GLY A 174 -51.55 -27.92 10.42
N ASP A 175 -50.57 -27.22 9.83
CA ASP A 175 -50.84 -26.05 8.99
C ASP A 175 -51.60 -26.43 7.69
N GLN A 176 -51.28 -27.57 7.10
CA GLN A 176 -52.01 -28.08 5.91
C GLN A 176 -53.45 -28.46 6.26
N GLN A 177 -53.65 -29.09 7.43
CA GLN A 177 -55.01 -29.37 7.92
C GLN A 177 -55.80 -28.09 8.15
N ALA A 178 -55.18 -27.04 8.68
CA ALA A 178 -55.80 -25.72 8.84
C ALA A 178 -56.16 -25.09 7.48
N LEU A 179 -55.32 -25.26 6.42
CA LEU A 179 -55.63 -24.82 5.09
C LEU A 179 -56.89 -25.52 4.54
N LEU A 180 -56.90 -26.84 4.60
CA LEU A 180 -58.03 -27.64 4.11
C LEU A 180 -59.33 -27.31 4.83
N ALA A 181 -59.27 -27.11 6.17
CA ALA A 181 -60.41 -26.69 6.99
C ALA A 181 -60.89 -25.26 6.61
N ALA A 182 -59.97 -24.32 6.33
CA ALA A 182 -60.31 -22.97 5.89
C ALA A 182 -61.00 -22.98 4.51
N ILE A 183 -60.52 -23.81 3.59
CA ILE A 183 -61.12 -23.98 2.26
C ILE A 183 -62.52 -24.60 2.36
N ALA A 184 -62.67 -25.66 3.17
CA ALA A 184 -64.00 -26.27 3.39
C ALA A 184 -64.99 -25.27 4.03
N GLY A 185 -64.50 -24.47 4.99
CA GLY A 185 -65.31 -23.40 5.59
C GLY A 185 -65.68 -22.28 4.63
N ALA A 186 -64.81 -22.00 3.61
CA ALA A 186 -65.12 -21.03 2.56
C ALA A 186 -66.13 -21.56 1.52
N LYS A 187 -66.07 -22.86 1.16
CA LYS A 187 -67.01 -23.50 0.25
C LYS A 187 -68.43 -23.62 0.84
N ASN A 188 -68.56 -23.75 2.15
CA ASN A 188 -69.83 -23.89 2.86
C ASN A 188 -70.52 -22.55 3.21
N VAL A 189 -70.33 -21.52 2.36
CA VAL A 189 -71.03 -20.22 2.51
C VAL A 189 -72.39 -20.30 1.88
N LYS A 190 -73.43 -20.08 2.69
CA LYS A 190 -74.78 -19.97 2.12
C LYS A 190 -74.91 -18.74 1.20
N PRO A 191 -75.64 -18.76 0.12
CA PRO A 191 -75.81 -17.63 -0.82
C PRO A 191 -76.30 -16.33 -0.15
N GLU A 192 -76.97 -16.44 0.98
CA GLU A 192 -77.49 -15.32 1.79
C GLU A 192 -76.51 -14.71 2.77
N SER A 193 -75.27 -15.18 2.79
CA SER A 193 -74.25 -14.67 3.71
C SER A 193 -73.75 -13.27 3.34
N SER A 194 -73.49 -12.41 4.32
CA SER A 194 -73.05 -11.05 4.07
C SER A 194 -71.70 -11.03 3.29
N THR A 195 -71.55 -10.04 2.42
CA THR A 195 -70.28 -9.82 1.64
C THR A 195 -69.05 -9.78 2.55
N LEU A 196 -69.22 -9.31 3.79
CA LEU A 196 -68.14 -9.27 4.80
C LEU A 196 -67.73 -10.69 5.26
N ALA A 197 -68.70 -11.60 5.52
CA ALA A 197 -68.40 -12.98 5.91
C ALA A 197 -67.63 -13.74 4.82
N THR A 198 -67.96 -13.52 3.57
CA THR A 198 -67.26 -14.10 2.41
C THR A 198 -65.82 -13.56 2.31
N ARG A 199 -65.63 -12.25 2.47
CA ARG A 199 -64.28 -11.63 2.47
C ARG A 199 -63.41 -12.13 3.62
N LEU A 200 -63.95 -12.25 4.83
CA LEU A 200 -63.22 -12.76 5.98
C LEU A 200 -62.76 -14.22 5.77
N LYS A 201 -63.59 -15.06 5.19
CA LYS A 201 -63.23 -16.46 4.92
C LYS A 201 -62.18 -16.58 3.81
N SER A 202 -62.26 -15.80 2.75
CA SER A 202 -61.23 -15.76 1.70
C SER A 202 -59.91 -15.22 2.23
N ALA A 203 -59.94 -14.19 3.09
CA ALA A 203 -58.75 -13.66 3.76
C ALA A 203 -58.09 -14.69 4.68
N ASN A 204 -58.89 -15.52 5.38
CA ASN A 204 -58.35 -16.60 6.20
C ASN A 204 -57.64 -17.67 5.37
N VAL A 205 -58.19 -18.09 4.23
CA VAL A 205 -57.53 -19.03 3.31
C VAL A 205 -56.18 -18.47 2.84
N GLU A 206 -56.14 -17.20 2.43
CA GLU A 206 -54.91 -16.58 1.96
C GLU A 206 -53.87 -16.38 3.09
N ALA A 207 -54.31 -16.10 4.30
CA ALA A 207 -53.42 -16.04 5.48
C ALA A 207 -52.72 -17.39 5.74
N VAL A 208 -53.47 -18.51 5.64
CA VAL A 208 -52.87 -19.85 5.83
C VAL A 208 -51.98 -20.24 4.66
N ARG A 209 -52.32 -19.89 3.41
CA ARG A 209 -51.43 -20.05 2.24
C ARG A 209 -50.12 -19.32 2.45
N THR A 210 -50.20 -18.06 2.86
CA THR A 210 -49.01 -17.25 3.16
C THR A 210 -48.14 -17.89 4.26
N ARG A 211 -48.75 -18.45 5.31
CA ARG A 211 -48.00 -19.20 6.36
C ARG A 211 -47.29 -20.40 5.75
N LEU A 212 -47.93 -21.19 4.90
CA LEU A 212 -47.29 -22.33 4.23
C LEU A 212 -46.13 -21.91 3.32
N ARG A 213 -46.30 -20.79 2.57
CA ARG A 213 -45.17 -20.23 1.76
C ARG A 213 -43.98 -19.84 2.66
N LEU A 214 -44.26 -19.17 3.78
CA LEU A 214 -43.19 -18.78 4.73
C LEU A 214 -42.51 -20.00 5.36
N ARG A 215 -43.20 -21.15 5.42
CA ARG A 215 -42.62 -22.43 5.86
C ARG A 215 -41.94 -23.23 4.73
N GLY A 216 -41.76 -22.63 3.56
CA GLY A 216 -40.98 -23.17 2.44
C GLY A 216 -41.76 -24.04 1.44
N LEU A 217 -43.07 -24.12 1.51
CA LEU A 217 -43.83 -24.77 0.44
C LEU A 217 -43.87 -23.87 -0.79
N THR A 218 -43.67 -24.47 -1.94
CA THR A 218 -43.89 -23.81 -3.23
C THR A 218 -45.40 -23.70 -3.52
N ASP A 219 -45.80 -22.70 -4.34
CA ASP A 219 -47.19 -22.56 -4.73
C ASP A 219 -47.74 -23.82 -5.39
N LYS A 220 -46.89 -24.54 -6.15
CA LYS A 220 -47.24 -25.82 -6.77
C LYS A 220 -47.62 -26.87 -5.72
N GLN A 221 -46.81 -27.02 -4.68
CA GLN A 221 -47.11 -27.95 -3.58
C GLN A 221 -48.40 -27.58 -2.84
N ILE A 222 -48.64 -26.28 -2.60
CA ILE A 222 -49.84 -25.79 -1.96
C ILE A 222 -51.09 -26.14 -2.83
N THR A 223 -51.01 -25.89 -4.14
CA THR A 223 -52.09 -26.23 -5.09
C THR A 223 -52.38 -27.75 -5.11
N GLU A 224 -51.32 -28.59 -5.12
CA GLU A 224 -51.45 -30.04 -5.07
C GLU A 224 -52.19 -30.51 -3.78
N ILE A 225 -51.92 -29.88 -2.63
CA ILE A 225 -52.60 -30.14 -1.36
C ILE A 225 -54.07 -29.73 -1.45
N GLU A 226 -54.39 -28.58 -2.04
CA GLU A 226 -55.74 -28.06 -2.20
C GLU A 226 -56.57 -28.92 -3.14
N GLU A 227 -55.99 -29.39 -4.23
CA GLU A 227 -56.65 -30.26 -5.22
C GLU A 227 -56.84 -31.68 -4.69
N SER A 228 -55.84 -32.24 -4.01
CA SER A 228 -55.94 -33.59 -3.45
C SER A 228 -56.88 -33.67 -2.24
N GLY A 229 -57.07 -32.53 -1.54
CA GLY A 229 -57.85 -32.48 -0.31
C GLY A 229 -57.25 -33.29 0.85
N LYS A 230 -55.99 -33.72 0.72
CA LYS A 230 -55.29 -34.51 1.73
C LYS A 230 -53.96 -33.85 2.11
N PRO A 231 -53.64 -33.76 3.39
CA PRO A 231 -52.37 -33.23 3.80
C PRO A 231 -51.25 -34.22 3.46
N VAL A 232 -50.08 -33.68 3.07
CA VAL A 232 -48.87 -34.43 2.80
C VAL A 232 -48.01 -34.46 4.05
N THR A 233 -47.53 -35.62 4.45
CA THR A 233 -46.75 -35.80 5.71
C THR A 233 -45.32 -35.32 5.58
N HIS A 234 -44.82 -35.19 4.36
CA HIS A 234 -43.44 -34.83 4.08
C HIS A 234 -43.34 -33.62 3.19
N LEU A 235 -42.38 -32.75 3.45
CA LEU A 235 -42.00 -31.65 2.60
C LEU A 235 -40.77 -32.04 1.75
N THR A 236 -40.88 -31.81 0.45
CA THR A 236 -39.71 -31.86 -0.43
C THR A 236 -39.06 -30.47 -0.53
N ILE A 237 -37.81 -30.34 -0.13
CA ILE A 237 -37.03 -29.14 -0.31
C ILE A 237 -36.27 -29.25 -1.64
N TYR A 238 -36.40 -28.23 -2.49
CA TYR A 238 -35.81 -28.16 -3.81
C TYR A 238 -34.61 -27.26 -3.86
N SER A 239 -33.67 -27.49 -4.79
CA SER A 239 -32.56 -26.60 -5.02
C SER A 239 -33.00 -25.26 -5.59
N PRO A 240 -32.64 -24.11 -4.98
CA PRO A 240 -32.98 -22.79 -5.48
C PRO A 240 -32.16 -22.37 -6.71
N ILE A 241 -31.00 -23.00 -6.92
CA ILE A 241 -30.06 -22.72 -8.03
C ILE A 241 -29.56 -24.02 -8.66
N GLY A 242 -29.05 -23.94 -9.88
CA GLY A 242 -28.19 -24.98 -10.46
C GLY A 242 -26.75 -24.79 -9.99
N GLY A 243 -26.02 -25.89 -9.80
CA GLY A 243 -24.62 -25.84 -9.39
C GLY A 243 -24.15 -27.15 -8.78
N THR A 244 -23.01 -27.11 -8.14
CA THR A 244 -22.38 -28.25 -7.48
C THR A 244 -22.58 -28.18 -5.97
N VAL A 245 -22.95 -29.29 -5.36
CA VAL A 245 -23.03 -29.43 -3.90
C VAL A 245 -21.61 -29.52 -3.33
N ILE A 246 -21.18 -28.48 -2.62
CA ILE A 246 -19.82 -28.41 -2.06
C ILE A 246 -19.75 -28.84 -0.60
N GLU A 247 -20.87 -28.78 0.12
CA GLU A 247 -20.92 -29.18 1.52
C GLU A 247 -22.25 -29.86 1.84
N LYS A 248 -22.19 -30.92 2.65
CA LYS A 248 -23.33 -31.66 3.20
C LYS A 248 -23.15 -31.76 4.71
N LYS A 249 -24.05 -31.18 5.49
CA LYS A 249 -23.98 -31.17 6.95
C LYS A 249 -25.01 -32.10 7.62
N ALA A 250 -26.05 -32.46 6.90
CA ALA A 250 -27.11 -33.30 7.43
C ALA A 250 -26.99 -34.75 6.98
N THR A 251 -27.56 -35.65 7.78
CA THR A 251 -27.65 -37.09 7.50
C THR A 251 -29.11 -37.54 7.57
N GLU A 252 -29.43 -38.64 6.90
CA GLU A 252 -30.75 -39.27 7.03
C GLU A 252 -31.02 -39.71 8.46
N GLY A 253 -32.25 -39.58 8.91
CA GLY A 253 -32.66 -39.81 10.29
C GLY A 253 -32.39 -38.65 11.25
N MET A 254 -31.65 -37.61 10.82
CA MET A 254 -31.34 -36.46 11.66
C MET A 254 -32.59 -35.60 11.90
N TYR A 255 -32.79 -35.17 13.14
CA TYR A 255 -33.75 -34.14 13.46
C TYR A 255 -33.14 -32.77 13.26
N VAL A 256 -33.89 -31.90 12.59
CA VAL A 256 -33.46 -30.53 12.25
C VAL A 256 -34.45 -29.50 12.81
N ASP A 257 -33.92 -28.40 13.26
CA ASP A 257 -34.67 -27.21 13.61
C ASP A 257 -34.71 -26.21 12.46
N GLU A 258 -35.57 -25.21 12.55
CA GLU A 258 -35.61 -24.10 11.58
C GLU A 258 -34.25 -23.41 11.49
N GLY A 259 -33.75 -23.18 10.28
CA GLY A 259 -32.43 -22.61 10.02
C GLY A 259 -31.27 -23.62 10.01
N THR A 260 -31.51 -24.90 10.34
CA THR A 260 -30.43 -25.91 10.27
C THR A 260 -29.91 -26.02 8.83
N HIS A 261 -28.59 -25.87 8.69
CA HIS A 261 -27.90 -25.94 7.41
C HIS A 261 -27.78 -27.40 6.96
N ILE A 262 -28.27 -27.70 5.76
CA ILE A 262 -28.30 -29.05 5.18
C ILE A 262 -27.23 -29.18 4.08
N TYR A 263 -27.28 -28.31 3.07
CA TYR A 263 -26.35 -28.30 1.94
C TYR A 263 -25.85 -26.91 1.63
N THR A 264 -24.65 -26.82 1.08
CA THR A 264 -24.18 -25.66 0.33
C THR A 264 -24.07 -26.01 -1.13
N VAL A 265 -24.72 -25.23 -1.99
CA VAL A 265 -24.68 -25.36 -3.45
C VAL A 265 -24.06 -24.11 -4.04
N THR A 266 -23.15 -24.27 -4.98
CA THR A 266 -22.51 -23.17 -5.67
C THR A 266 -22.44 -23.38 -7.18
N ASP A 267 -22.55 -22.29 -7.93
CA ASP A 267 -22.32 -22.29 -9.37
C ASP A 267 -20.83 -22.05 -9.62
N LEU A 268 -20.13 -23.08 -10.13
CA LEU A 268 -18.70 -23.07 -10.43
C LEU A 268 -18.37 -22.48 -11.80
N SER A 269 -19.35 -22.02 -12.58
CA SER A 269 -19.12 -21.41 -13.89
C SER A 269 -18.44 -20.04 -13.82
N HIS A 270 -18.46 -19.40 -12.65
CA HIS A 270 -17.75 -18.17 -12.33
C HIS A 270 -17.06 -18.34 -10.99
N LEU A 271 -15.82 -17.94 -10.95
CA LEU A 271 -14.97 -18.04 -9.75
C LEU A 271 -14.30 -16.70 -9.47
N TRP A 272 -13.83 -16.54 -8.26
CA TRP A 272 -12.97 -15.44 -7.86
C TRP A 272 -11.53 -15.92 -7.72
N VAL A 273 -10.60 -15.12 -8.21
CA VAL A 273 -9.19 -15.25 -7.86
C VAL A 273 -8.90 -14.20 -6.82
N LYS A 274 -8.54 -14.62 -5.62
CA LYS A 274 -8.14 -13.77 -4.50
C LYS A 274 -6.61 -13.68 -4.49
N LEU A 275 -6.07 -12.53 -4.91
CA LEU A 275 -4.63 -12.27 -5.01
C LEU A 275 -4.14 -11.43 -3.83
N ASP A 276 -2.90 -11.64 -3.44
CA ASP A 276 -2.21 -10.85 -2.42
C ASP A 276 -1.29 -9.83 -3.10
N ALA A 277 -1.64 -8.55 -3.00
CA ALA A 277 -0.83 -7.43 -3.50
C ALA A 277 -0.08 -6.77 -2.35
N TYR A 278 1.23 -6.52 -2.51
CA TYR A 278 2.01 -5.79 -1.52
C TYR A 278 1.62 -4.30 -1.48
N GLU A 279 1.78 -3.68 -0.31
CA GLU A 279 1.50 -2.25 -0.11
C GLU A 279 2.25 -1.36 -1.11
N SER A 280 3.49 -1.71 -1.46
CA SER A 280 4.31 -1.01 -2.47
C SER A 280 3.72 -1.01 -3.88
N ASP A 281 2.91 -2.02 -4.20
CA ASP A 281 2.40 -2.26 -5.56
C ASP A 281 1.00 -1.65 -5.77
N LEU A 282 0.33 -1.26 -4.68
CA LEU A 282 -1.03 -0.71 -4.72
C LEU A 282 -1.19 0.51 -5.64
N PRO A 283 -0.22 1.44 -5.76
CA PRO A 283 -0.33 2.56 -6.69
C PRO A 283 -0.47 2.15 -8.16
N TRP A 284 -0.03 0.94 -8.51
CA TRP A 284 -0.01 0.41 -9.87
C TRP A 284 -1.20 -0.48 -10.21
N ILE A 285 -2.10 -0.69 -9.24
CA ILE A 285 -3.23 -1.61 -9.35
C ILE A 285 -4.53 -0.81 -9.32
N GLN A 286 -5.31 -0.90 -10.40
CA GLN A 286 -6.58 -0.20 -10.53
C GLN A 286 -7.74 -1.15 -10.76
N TYR A 287 -8.94 -0.69 -10.36
CA TYR A 287 -10.20 -1.37 -10.63
C TYR A 287 -10.46 -1.51 -12.13
N GLY A 288 -10.88 -2.68 -12.59
CA GLY A 288 -11.13 -2.96 -14.00
C GLY A 288 -9.90 -3.36 -14.82
N GLN A 289 -8.71 -3.32 -14.25
CA GLN A 289 -7.47 -3.70 -14.90
C GLN A 289 -7.44 -5.20 -15.19
N GLU A 290 -6.88 -5.57 -16.36
CA GLU A 290 -6.71 -6.97 -16.76
C GLU A 290 -5.58 -7.62 -15.97
N VAL A 291 -5.81 -8.84 -15.55
CA VAL A 291 -4.87 -9.71 -14.83
C VAL A 291 -4.69 -10.98 -15.63
N GLU A 292 -3.46 -11.32 -15.94
CA GLU A 292 -3.08 -12.63 -16.46
C GLU A 292 -2.62 -13.51 -15.31
N PHE A 293 -3.11 -14.75 -15.25
CA PHE A 293 -2.69 -15.67 -14.21
C PHE A 293 -2.49 -17.09 -14.74
N PHE A 294 -1.69 -17.82 -14.01
CA PHE A 294 -1.27 -19.18 -14.33
C PHE A 294 -1.54 -20.07 -13.13
N THR A 295 -1.90 -21.30 -13.39
CA THR A 295 -2.04 -22.35 -12.37
C THR A 295 -1.13 -23.52 -12.69
N GLU A 296 -0.63 -24.20 -11.67
CA GLU A 296 0.25 -25.36 -11.85
C GLU A 296 -0.48 -26.56 -12.47
N ALA A 297 -1.80 -26.61 -12.33
CA ALA A 297 -2.62 -27.67 -12.91
C ALA A 297 -2.68 -27.63 -14.46
N TYR A 298 -2.45 -26.46 -15.07
CA TYR A 298 -2.47 -26.26 -16.52
C TYR A 298 -1.23 -25.49 -16.97
N PRO A 299 -0.06 -26.14 -17.04
CA PRO A 299 1.19 -25.49 -17.44
C PRO A 299 1.11 -24.96 -18.86
N GLY A 300 1.48 -23.68 -19.03
CA GLY A 300 1.47 -23.03 -20.34
C GLY A 300 0.13 -22.41 -20.75
N GLU A 301 -0.95 -22.63 -20.03
CA GLU A 301 -2.24 -21.98 -20.25
C GLU A 301 -2.32 -20.67 -19.45
N VAL A 302 -2.69 -19.58 -20.14
CA VAL A 302 -2.85 -18.25 -19.55
C VAL A 302 -4.34 -17.98 -19.37
N PHE A 303 -4.74 -17.77 -18.14
CA PHE A 303 -6.08 -17.35 -17.81
C PHE A 303 -6.13 -15.83 -17.62
N LYS A 304 -7.27 -15.23 -17.93
CA LYS A 304 -7.47 -13.79 -17.84
C LYS A 304 -8.68 -13.46 -16.99
N GLY A 305 -8.58 -12.36 -16.27
CA GLY A 305 -9.68 -11.81 -15.51
C GLY A 305 -9.52 -10.30 -15.29
N LYS A 306 -10.51 -9.68 -14.67
CA LYS A 306 -10.48 -8.24 -14.34
C LYS A 306 -10.57 -8.02 -12.85
N ILE A 307 -9.77 -7.08 -12.33
CA ILE A 307 -9.84 -6.67 -10.93
C ILE A 307 -11.21 -6.05 -10.67
N SER A 308 -11.98 -6.71 -9.84
CA SER A 308 -13.35 -6.31 -9.48
C SER A 308 -13.45 -5.67 -8.10
N PHE A 309 -12.46 -5.88 -7.25
CA PHE A 309 -12.46 -5.34 -5.91
C PHE A 309 -11.05 -5.29 -5.33
N ARG A 310 -10.79 -4.26 -4.56
CA ARG A 310 -9.59 -4.10 -3.76
C ARG A 310 -10.04 -3.97 -2.29
N ASP A 311 -9.58 -4.87 -1.44
CA ASP A 311 -9.93 -4.83 -0.02
C ASP A 311 -9.46 -3.51 0.60
N PRO A 312 -10.32 -2.78 1.33
CA PRO A 312 -9.92 -1.56 2.02
C PRO A 312 -9.01 -1.83 3.23
N VAL A 313 -8.89 -3.09 3.68
CA VAL A 313 -8.13 -3.47 4.87
C VAL A 313 -6.84 -4.19 4.48
N LEU A 314 -5.72 -3.66 4.98
CA LEU A 314 -4.41 -4.29 4.86
C LEU A 314 -4.27 -5.44 5.88
N ASN A 315 -3.78 -6.59 5.44
CA ASN A 315 -3.38 -7.65 6.34
C ASN A 315 -2.06 -7.28 7.03
N ALA A 316 -2.11 -6.99 8.32
CA ALA A 316 -0.94 -6.53 9.08
C ALA A 316 0.19 -7.57 9.18
N LYS A 317 -0.11 -8.89 9.07
CA LYS A 317 0.90 -9.96 9.16
C LYS A 317 1.70 -10.11 7.87
N THR A 318 1.02 -10.04 6.73
CA THR A 318 1.63 -10.24 5.40
C THR A 318 2.00 -8.95 4.71
N ARG A 319 1.50 -7.80 5.21
CA ARG A 319 1.60 -6.49 4.56
C ARG A 319 1.02 -6.47 3.15
N THR A 320 -0.05 -7.25 2.94
CA THR A 320 -0.73 -7.37 1.64
C THR A 320 -2.18 -6.92 1.73
N VAL A 321 -2.70 -6.47 0.59
CA VAL A 321 -4.12 -6.19 0.38
C VAL A 321 -4.69 -7.26 -0.53
N LYS A 322 -5.87 -7.78 -0.20
CA LYS A 322 -6.57 -8.74 -1.05
C LYS A 322 -7.19 -8.04 -2.26
N LEU A 323 -6.89 -8.58 -3.43
CA LEU A 323 -7.54 -8.21 -4.69
C LEU A 323 -8.45 -9.33 -5.11
N ARG A 324 -9.64 -8.97 -5.57
CA ARG A 324 -10.59 -9.91 -6.17
C ARG A 324 -10.61 -9.72 -7.67
N VAL A 325 -10.43 -10.80 -8.38
CA VAL A 325 -10.49 -10.88 -9.84
C VAL A 325 -11.63 -11.83 -10.21
N ASN A 326 -12.56 -11.38 -11.03
CA ASN A 326 -13.65 -12.22 -11.53
C ASN A 326 -13.13 -12.99 -12.75
N VAL A 327 -13.42 -14.29 -12.77
CA VAL A 327 -12.96 -15.21 -13.82
C VAL A 327 -14.09 -16.11 -14.27
N ASP A 328 -14.25 -16.22 -15.58
CA ASP A 328 -15.18 -17.17 -16.20
C ASP A 328 -14.57 -18.59 -16.21
N ASN A 329 -15.34 -19.58 -15.79
CA ASN A 329 -14.93 -20.96 -15.71
C ASN A 329 -15.96 -21.89 -16.37
N THR A 330 -16.44 -21.52 -17.57
CA THR A 330 -17.46 -22.27 -18.31
C THR A 330 -16.96 -23.67 -18.71
N GLU A 331 -15.66 -23.84 -18.91
CA GLU A 331 -15.02 -25.12 -19.22
C GLU A 331 -14.80 -26.01 -17.98
N GLY A 332 -15.02 -25.47 -16.76
CA GLY A 332 -14.84 -26.23 -15.51
C GLY A 332 -13.39 -26.61 -15.17
N LYS A 333 -12.41 -26.02 -15.84
CA LYS A 333 -10.98 -26.30 -15.63
C LYS A 333 -10.50 -25.81 -14.27
N LEU A 334 -10.89 -24.61 -13.88
CA LEU A 334 -10.49 -23.99 -12.63
C LEU A 334 -11.29 -24.57 -11.46
N LYS A 335 -10.60 -24.85 -10.37
CA LYS A 335 -11.24 -25.37 -9.15
C LYS A 335 -10.89 -24.48 -7.96
N PRO A 336 -11.83 -24.24 -7.05
CA PRO A 336 -11.54 -23.58 -5.79
C PRO A 336 -10.33 -24.20 -5.08
N GLU A 337 -9.61 -23.40 -4.32
CA GLU A 337 -8.37 -23.73 -3.60
C GLU A 337 -7.12 -23.95 -4.49
N MET A 338 -7.23 -23.92 -5.82
CA MET A 338 -6.05 -23.93 -6.69
C MET A 338 -5.20 -22.68 -6.45
N PHE A 339 -3.88 -22.88 -6.32
CA PHE A 339 -2.92 -21.78 -6.26
C PHE A 339 -2.71 -21.17 -7.64
N VAL A 340 -2.55 -19.86 -7.66
CA VAL A 340 -2.31 -19.11 -8.88
C VAL A 340 -1.14 -18.14 -8.70
N ARG A 341 -0.41 -17.92 -9.80
CA ARG A 341 0.57 -16.84 -9.95
C ARG A 341 0.00 -15.88 -10.98
N ALA A 342 -0.15 -14.62 -10.59
CA ALA A 342 -0.75 -13.61 -11.41
C ALA A 342 0.24 -12.50 -11.75
N VAL A 343 0.07 -11.90 -12.93
CA VAL A 343 0.85 -10.77 -13.41
C VAL A 343 -0.11 -9.69 -13.89
N VAL A 344 0.09 -8.49 -13.35
CA VAL A 344 -0.55 -7.28 -13.85
C VAL A 344 0.51 -6.42 -14.52
N ARG A 345 0.29 -6.00 -15.76
CA ARG A 345 1.17 -5.08 -16.48
C ARG A 345 0.55 -3.69 -16.49
N SER A 346 1.18 -2.75 -15.78
CA SER A 346 0.71 -1.38 -15.64
C SER A 346 1.66 -0.43 -16.35
N ARG A 347 1.22 0.23 -17.42
CA ARG A 347 1.95 1.35 -18.02
C ARG A 347 1.70 2.61 -17.19
N VAL A 348 2.77 3.27 -16.82
CA VAL A 348 2.71 4.38 -15.87
C VAL A 348 2.90 5.70 -16.57
N ALA A 349 1.98 6.62 -16.34
CA ALA A 349 2.03 8.02 -16.72
C ALA A 349 2.59 8.89 -15.58
N GLY A 350 2.88 10.16 -15.89
CA GLY A 350 3.28 11.14 -14.88
C GLY A 350 2.27 11.25 -13.74
N GLY A 351 2.78 11.43 -12.52
CA GLY A 351 1.93 11.54 -11.32
C GLY A 351 1.34 10.23 -10.78
N GLY A 352 1.85 9.06 -11.24
CA GLY A 352 1.42 7.74 -10.74
C GLY A 352 0.09 7.24 -11.31
N LYS A 353 -0.43 7.88 -12.34
CA LYS A 353 -1.64 7.43 -13.05
C LYS A 353 -1.32 6.26 -13.98
N ILE A 354 -2.30 5.38 -14.19
CA ILE A 354 -2.16 4.24 -15.08
C ILE A 354 -2.64 4.62 -16.47
N MET A 355 -1.81 4.35 -17.46
CA MET A 355 -2.13 4.55 -18.86
C MET A 355 -2.76 3.30 -19.43
N ALA A 356 -3.99 3.41 -19.87
CA ALA A 356 -4.72 2.36 -20.57
C ALA A 356 -5.52 3.00 -21.70
N PRO A 357 -4.92 3.16 -22.90
CA PRO A 357 -5.58 3.79 -24.05
C PRO A 357 -6.92 3.13 -24.40
N GLU A 358 -7.00 1.82 -24.20
CA GLU A 358 -8.22 1.04 -24.43
C GLU A 358 -9.36 1.37 -23.45
N MET A 359 -9.05 1.95 -22.30
CA MET A 359 -10.02 2.38 -21.30
C MET A 359 -10.32 3.87 -21.33
N ALA A 360 -9.54 4.65 -22.06
CA ALA A 360 -9.68 6.09 -22.13
C ALA A 360 -11.01 6.54 -22.72
N GLY A 361 -11.67 7.51 -22.09
CA GLY A 361 -12.96 8.05 -22.54
C GLY A 361 -14.12 7.07 -22.39
N LYS A 362 -13.94 5.93 -21.70
CA LYS A 362 -15.00 4.95 -21.48
C LYS A 362 -15.65 5.12 -20.10
N TRP A 363 -16.79 4.47 -19.98
CA TRP A 363 -17.59 4.42 -18.76
C TRP A 363 -17.63 2.99 -18.23
N ILE A 364 -17.39 2.80 -16.96
CA ILE A 364 -17.31 1.48 -16.31
C ILE A 364 -18.24 1.41 -15.09
N CYS A 365 -18.82 0.25 -14.85
CA CYS A 365 -19.61 0.04 -13.64
C CYS A 365 -18.70 -0.10 -12.42
N PRO A 366 -18.96 0.63 -11.30
CA PRO A 366 -18.15 0.53 -10.10
C PRO A 366 -18.22 -0.83 -9.38
N MET A 367 -19.20 -1.68 -9.74
CA MET A 367 -19.34 -3.03 -9.18
C MET A 367 -19.05 -4.15 -10.20
N HIS A 368 -19.26 -3.89 -11.50
CA HIS A 368 -19.14 -4.89 -12.56
C HIS A 368 -18.07 -4.45 -13.58
N PRO A 369 -16.78 -4.78 -13.38
CA PRO A 369 -15.69 -4.29 -14.22
C PRO A 369 -15.73 -4.81 -15.66
N ALA A 370 -16.49 -5.85 -15.91
CA ALA A 370 -16.75 -6.35 -17.27
C ALA A 370 -17.66 -5.41 -18.07
N VAL A 371 -18.52 -4.61 -17.39
CA VAL A 371 -19.44 -3.68 -18.05
C VAL A 371 -18.73 -2.38 -18.31
N VAL A 372 -18.22 -2.23 -19.54
CA VAL A 372 -17.57 -1.02 -20.05
C VAL A 372 -18.37 -0.53 -21.27
N LYS A 373 -18.73 0.76 -21.28
CA LYS A 373 -19.47 1.40 -22.38
C LYS A 373 -18.71 2.63 -22.88
N THR A 374 -19.04 3.07 -24.08
CA THR A 374 -18.50 4.30 -24.69
C THR A 374 -19.23 5.55 -24.25
N GLU A 375 -20.41 5.41 -23.65
CA GLU A 375 -21.30 6.51 -23.25
C GLU A 375 -21.73 6.36 -21.80
N ALA A 376 -22.15 7.49 -21.20
CA ALA A 376 -22.77 7.50 -19.88
C ALA A 376 -24.06 6.68 -19.88
N GLY A 377 -24.40 6.09 -18.75
CA GLY A 377 -25.63 5.33 -18.60
C GLY A 377 -25.59 4.39 -17.41
N ASN A 378 -26.52 3.45 -17.36
CA ASN A 378 -26.65 2.51 -16.26
C ASN A 378 -26.03 1.15 -16.59
N CYS A 379 -25.59 0.47 -15.58
CA CYS A 379 -25.13 -0.92 -15.67
C CYS A 379 -26.31 -1.85 -15.98
N ASN A 380 -26.17 -2.69 -16.98
CA ASN A 380 -27.19 -3.67 -17.37
C ASN A 380 -27.34 -4.84 -16.37
N ILE A 381 -26.41 -4.98 -15.40
CA ILE A 381 -26.44 -6.04 -14.39
C ILE A 381 -27.05 -5.54 -13.07
N CYS A 382 -26.62 -4.38 -12.56
CA CYS A 382 -27.04 -3.87 -11.24
C CYS A 382 -27.85 -2.57 -11.28
N GLY A 383 -28.01 -1.94 -12.44
CA GLY A 383 -28.75 -0.69 -12.58
C GLY A 383 -28.01 0.58 -12.10
N MET A 384 -26.83 0.46 -11.51
CA MET A 384 -26.06 1.61 -11.03
C MET A 384 -25.49 2.45 -12.18
N ASP A 385 -25.33 3.75 -11.94
CA ASP A 385 -24.71 4.66 -12.88
C ASP A 385 -23.26 4.26 -13.15
N LEU A 386 -22.85 4.34 -14.41
CA LEU A 386 -21.48 4.13 -14.82
C LEU A 386 -20.64 5.35 -14.45
N VAL A 387 -19.40 5.13 -14.07
CA VAL A 387 -18.41 6.18 -13.78
C VAL A 387 -17.38 6.26 -14.89
N THR A 388 -16.76 7.43 -15.09
CA THR A 388 -15.70 7.59 -16.08
C THR A 388 -14.43 6.85 -15.64
N THR A 389 -13.71 6.26 -16.59
CA THR A 389 -12.46 5.57 -16.30
C THR A 389 -11.39 6.52 -15.78
N GLU A 390 -11.42 7.80 -16.17
CA GLU A 390 -10.53 8.84 -15.65
C GLU A 390 -10.72 9.08 -14.15
N SER A 391 -11.94 8.98 -13.64
CA SER A 391 -12.22 9.09 -12.19
C SER A 391 -11.58 7.97 -11.38
N LEU A 392 -11.29 6.84 -12.02
CA LEU A 392 -10.60 5.68 -11.43
C LEU A 392 -9.07 5.75 -11.62
N GLY A 393 -8.52 6.83 -12.19
CA GLY A 393 -7.09 7.05 -12.34
C GLY A 393 -6.49 6.62 -13.68
N TYR A 394 -7.31 6.24 -14.66
CA TYR A 394 -6.85 5.98 -16.02
C TYR A 394 -6.62 7.28 -16.79
N VAL A 395 -5.63 7.30 -17.67
CA VAL A 395 -5.32 8.46 -18.51
C VAL A 395 -5.07 8.05 -19.96
N VAL A 396 -5.27 9.02 -20.87
CA VAL A 396 -4.95 8.88 -22.28
C VAL A 396 -3.44 9.03 -22.49
N ASP A 397 -2.92 8.35 -23.49
CA ASP A 397 -1.53 8.46 -23.92
C ASP A 397 -1.27 9.84 -24.56
N THR A 398 -0.61 10.74 -23.82
CA THR A 398 -0.07 11.97 -24.38
C THR A 398 1.43 12.04 -24.07
N PRO A 399 2.29 12.34 -25.05
CA PRO A 399 3.75 12.40 -24.85
C PRO A 399 4.19 13.32 -23.71
N LYS A 400 3.43 14.37 -23.44
CA LYS A 400 3.67 15.32 -22.33
C LYS A 400 3.43 14.72 -20.94
N GLN A 401 2.77 13.57 -20.86
CA GLN A 401 2.47 12.89 -19.59
C GLN A 401 3.44 11.73 -19.29
N ALA A 402 4.40 11.47 -20.17
CA ALA A 402 5.41 10.46 -19.87
C ALA A 402 6.27 10.91 -18.68
N PRO A 403 6.44 10.04 -17.65
CA PRO A 403 7.28 10.35 -16.52
C PRO A 403 8.75 10.46 -16.91
N LEU A 404 9.50 11.27 -16.17
CA LEU A 404 10.95 11.28 -16.25
C LEU A 404 11.47 10.01 -15.57
N VAL A 405 12.32 9.26 -16.25
CA VAL A 405 12.81 7.97 -15.77
C VAL A 405 14.31 7.86 -15.84
N ILE A 406 14.88 7.09 -14.93
CA ILE A 406 16.31 6.74 -14.90
C ILE A 406 16.47 5.24 -14.68
N PRO A 407 17.50 4.60 -15.21
CA PRO A 407 17.79 3.19 -14.94
C PRO A 407 17.92 2.92 -13.43
N ALA A 408 17.47 1.76 -13.02
CA ALA A 408 17.48 1.37 -11.59
C ALA A 408 18.90 1.26 -11.00
N THR A 409 19.92 1.16 -11.86
CA THR A 409 21.33 1.11 -11.47
C THR A 409 21.95 2.48 -11.20
N ALA A 410 21.29 3.58 -11.65
CA ALA A 410 21.84 4.93 -11.53
C ALA A 410 21.82 5.49 -10.09
N PRO A 411 20.73 5.41 -9.33
CA PRO A 411 20.66 6.01 -8.00
C PRO A 411 21.37 5.17 -6.94
N LEU A 412 22.15 5.83 -6.09
CA LEU A 412 22.65 5.30 -4.85
C LEU A 412 21.65 5.65 -3.73
N ILE A 413 21.03 4.63 -3.14
CA ILE A 413 19.95 4.82 -2.18
C ILE A 413 20.45 4.49 -0.77
N THR A 414 20.34 5.46 0.15
CA THR A 414 20.65 5.32 1.57
C THR A 414 19.43 5.68 2.41
N GLY A 415 18.73 4.67 2.90
CA GLY A 415 17.53 4.90 3.71
C GLY A 415 16.50 5.78 3.00
N VAL A 416 16.42 7.06 3.38
CA VAL A 416 15.46 8.02 2.82
C VAL A 416 16.01 8.90 1.70
N ARG A 417 17.32 8.81 1.40
CA ARG A 417 18.01 9.64 0.41
C ARG A 417 18.37 8.84 -0.83
N ALA A 418 18.31 9.49 -1.99
CA ALA A 418 18.81 8.96 -3.25
C ALA A 418 19.74 10.00 -3.91
N VAL A 419 20.94 9.58 -4.27
CA VAL A 419 21.95 10.41 -4.91
C VAL A 419 22.27 9.84 -6.29
N VAL A 420 22.36 10.71 -7.28
CA VAL A 420 22.77 10.37 -8.66
C VAL A 420 23.94 11.26 -9.05
N TYR A 421 24.86 10.71 -9.80
CA TYR A 421 25.99 11.47 -10.37
C TYR A 421 25.62 11.95 -11.77
N VAL A 422 25.56 13.27 -11.93
CA VAL A 422 25.22 13.95 -13.18
C VAL A 422 26.52 14.46 -13.82
N GLN A 423 26.71 14.21 -15.11
CA GLN A 423 27.84 14.74 -15.84
C GLN A 423 27.66 16.24 -16.07
N VAL A 424 28.66 17.03 -15.70
CA VAL A 424 28.67 18.48 -15.91
C VAL A 424 28.98 18.78 -17.39
N PRO A 425 28.07 19.44 -18.11
CA PRO A 425 28.30 19.75 -19.52
C PRO A 425 29.38 20.85 -19.70
N GLY A 426 30.23 20.74 -20.73
CA GLY A 426 31.20 21.77 -21.09
C GLY A 426 32.46 21.83 -20.22
N ALA A 427 32.69 20.91 -19.31
CA ALA A 427 33.91 20.81 -18.55
C ALA A 427 35.06 20.27 -19.41
N GLU A 428 36.29 20.82 -19.29
CA GLU A 428 37.48 20.37 -20.03
C GLU A 428 37.82 18.90 -19.79
N LYS A 429 37.57 18.42 -18.56
CA LYS A 429 37.70 17.00 -18.18
C LYS A 429 36.32 16.47 -17.79
N PRO A 430 36.03 15.18 -18.02
CA PRO A 430 34.79 14.58 -17.56
C PRO A 430 34.57 14.78 -16.06
N THR A 431 33.60 15.59 -15.72
CA THR A 431 33.28 16.02 -14.35
C THR A 431 31.90 15.55 -13.98
N TYR A 432 31.77 14.99 -12.79
CA TYR A 432 30.50 14.45 -12.28
C TYR A 432 30.13 15.17 -10.97
N GLU A 433 28.86 15.53 -10.85
CA GLU A 433 28.27 16.19 -9.69
C GLU A 433 27.31 15.26 -8.97
N GLY A 434 27.52 15.07 -7.67
CA GLY A 434 26.59 14.33 -6.81
C GLY A 434 25.34 15.16 -6.50
N ARG A 435 24.19 14.73 -7.00
CA ARG A 435 22.90 15.42 -6.83
C ARG A 435 21.89 14.54 -6.12
N GLU A 436 21.26 15.12 -5.09
CA GLU A 436 20.17 14.47 -4.38
C GLU A 436 18.87 14.57 -5.18
N ILE A 437 18.17 13.47 -5.33
CA ILE A 437 16.94 13.38 -6.09
C ILE A 437 15.82 12.75 -5.27
N VAL A 438 14.58 13.07 -5.66
CA VAL A 438 13.39 12.43 -5.10
C VAL A 438 12.89 11.38 -6.07
N LEU A 439 13.03 10.12 -5.68
CA LEU A 439 12.53 9.00 -6.45
C LEU A 439 11.04 8.77 -6.21
N GLY A 440 10.38 8.30 -7.26
CA GLY A 440 9.08 7.65 -7.20
C GLY A 440 9.22 6.14 -7.09
N SER A 441 8.18 5.41 -7.49
CA SER A 441 8.18 3.96 -7.49
C SER A 441 9.06 3.39 -8.60
N ARG A 442 9.59 2.20 -8.37
CA ARG A 442 10.36 1.46 -9.36
C ARG A 442 9.41 0.75 -10.33
N ALA A 443 9.60 0.93 -11.62
CA ALA A 443 8.84 0.27 -12.67
C ALA A 443 9.79 -0.57 -13.55
N GLY A 444 9.85 -1.85 -13.32
CA GLY A 444 10.80 -2.77 -13.96
C GLY A 444 12.25 -2.36 -13.67
N ASP A 445 13.00 -2.06 -14.75
CA ASP A 445 14.41 -1.67 -14.68
C ASP A 445 14.62 -0.15 -14.54
N TYR A 446 13.56 0.61 -14.27
CA TYR A 446 13.61 2.06 -14.15
C TYR A 446 13.03 2.55 -12.82
N TYR A 447 13.55 3.69 -12.33
CA TYR A 447 12.91 4.52 -11.32
C TYR A 447 12.26 5.73 -11.97
N ILE A 448 11.08 6.10 -11.50
CA ILE A 448 10.45 7.38 -11.85
C ILE A 448 11.10 8.47 -11.00
N VAL A 449 11.46 9.59 -11.63
CA VAL A 449 12.01 10.76 -10.94
C VAL A 449 10.88 11.76 -10.67
N LYS A 450 10.69 12.15 -9.40
CA LYS A 450 9.73 13.17 -9.02
C LYS A 450 10.33 14.58 -9.11
N SER A 451 11.60 14.72 -8.69
CA SER A 451 12.33 15.98 -8.75
C SER A 451 13.84 15.76 -8.62
N GLY A 452 14.62 16.75 -9.02
CA GLY A 452 16.08 16.76 -8.90
C GLY A 452 16.84 16.51 -10.20
N LEU A 453 16.16 16.12 -11.29
CA LEU A 453 16.76 15.95 -12.62
C LEU A 453 15.92 16.62 -13.71
N ALA A 454 16.56 17.00 -14.79
CA ALA A 454 15.93 17.49 -16.00
C ALA A 454 16.11 16.47 -17.16
N GLU A 455 15.22 16.55 -18.15
CA GLU A 455 15.30 15.75 -19.35
C GLU A 455 16.56 16.11 -20.16
N GLY A 456 17.28 15.10 -20.63
CA GLY A 456 18.51 15.27 -21.42
C GLY A 456 19.78 15.35 -20.58
N GLU A 457 19.71 15.46 -19.25
CA GLU A 457 20.90 15.37 -18.39
C GLU A 457 21.54 13.98 -18.50
N ILE A 458 22.87 13.94 -18.55
CA ILE A 458 23.62 12.68 -18.62
C ILE A 458 23.95 12.24 -17.20
N ILE A 459 23.52 11.04 -16.83
CA ILE A 459 23.73 10.45 -15.51
C ILE A 459 24.57 9.19 -15.57
N VAL A 460 25.27 8.91 -14.49
CA VAL A 460 26.09 7.69 -14.34
C VAL A 460 25.17 6.52 -13.99
N THR A 461 25.28 5.43 -14.72
CA THR A 461 24.51 4.20 -14.54
C THR A 461 25.37 3.03 -14.05
N ASN A 462 26.67 3.09 -14.30
CA ASN A 462 27.66 2.13 -13.84
C ASN A 462 28.90 2.87 -13.28
N GLY A 463 29.53 2.32 -12.26
CA GLY A 463 30.70 2.97 -11.62
C GLY A 463 30.35 4.06 -10.60
N ASN A 464 29.08 4.32 -10.31
CA ASN A 464 28.59 5.33 -9.39
C ASN A 464 29.16 5.17 -7.96
N PHE A 465 29.29 3.95 -7.42
CA PHE A 465 29.95 3.68 -6.14
C PHE A 465 31.43 4.04 -6.15
N LYS A 466 32.13 3.85 -7.29
CA LYS A 466 33.55 4.21 -7.43
C LYS A 466 33.71 5.73 -7.38
N ILE A 467 32.78 6.48 -7.97
CA ILE A 467 32.74 7.95 -7.91
C ILE A 467 32.46 8.41 -6.46
N ASP A 468 31.46 7.81 -5.81
CA ASP A 468 31.11 8.12 -4.40
C ASP A 468 32.31 7.90 -3.46
N SER A 469 33.00 6.77 -3.62
CA SER A 469 34.19 6.46 -2.84
C SER A 469 35.32 7.46 -3.11
N ALA A 470 35.51 7.92 -4.34
CA ALA A 470 36.52 8.94 -4.67
C ALA A 470 36.21 10.30 -4.02
N LEU A 471 34.91 10.68 -3.95
CA LEU A 471 34.46 11.87 -3.22
C LEU A 471 34.71 11.73 -1.71
N GLN A 472 34.44 10.56 -1.13
CA GLN A 472 34.69 10.29 0.29
C GLN A 472 36.18 10.41 0.64
N ILE A 473 37.05 9.87 -0.22
CA ILE A 473 38.52 9.99 -0.05
C ILE A 473 38.98 11.46 -0.07
N GLN A 474 38.32 12.30 -0.86
CA GLN A 474 38.60 13.74 -0.94
C GLN A 474 37.89 14.55 0.16
N ALA A 475 37.20 13.90 1.11
CA ALA A 475 36.40 14.53 2.16
C ALA A 475 35.29 15.47 1.62
N LYS A 476 34.84 15.22 0.39
CA LYS A 476 33.72 15.94 -0.24
C LYS A 476 32.38 15.30 0.11
N PRO A 477 31.27 16.05 -0.03
CA PRO A 477 29.93 15.50 0.17
C PRO A 477 29.70 14.27 -0.70
N SER A 478 29.25 13.19 -0.06
CA SER A 478 29.02 11.89 -0.66
C SER A 478 27.65 11.31 -0.23
N MET A 479 27.33 10.13 -0.74
CA MET A 479 26.12 9.40 -0.36
C MET A 479 26.02 9.18 1.17
N MET A 480 27.15 8.81 1.82
CA MET A 480 27.20 8.51 3.26
C MET A 480 27.44 9.75 4.13
N ASN A 481 28.12 10.75 3.58
CA ASN A 481 28.45 11.99 4.29
C ASN A 481 27.97 13.22 3.49
N PRO A 482 26.72 13.67 3.71
CA PRO A 482 26.13 14.78 2.96
C PRO A 482 26.78 16.14 3.20
N GLU A 483 27.43 16.33 4.34
CA GLU A 483 28.04 17.62 4.74
C GLU A 483 29.51 17.72 4.36
N GLY A 484 30.14 16.63 3.90
CA GLY A 484 31.53 16.64 3.48
C GLY A 484 32.57 16.81 4.61
N ALA A 485 32.15 16.71 5.87
CA ALA A 485 33.10 16.75 6.99
C ALA A 485 33.95 15.48 7.00
N ALA A 486 35.26 15.64 7.21
CA ALA A 486 36.18 14.51 7.35
C ALA A 486 35.66 13.56 8.43
N VAL A 487 35.46 12.30 8.09
CA VAL A 487 35.28 11.24 9.09
C VAL A 487 36.58 11.27 9.94
N PRO A 488 36.51 11.40 11.27
CA PRO A 488 37.71 11.32 12.08
C PRO A 488 38.38 9.98 11.81
N GLY A 489 39.52 10.03 11.10
CA GLY A 489 40.30 8.83 10.82
C GLY A 489 40.66 8.15 12.12
N HIS A 490 40.56 6.83 12.17
CA HIS A 490 41.15 6.04 13.24
C HIS A 490 42.64 6.34 13.31
N HIS A 491 43.03 7.29 14.18
CA HIS A 491 44.42 7.50 14.54
C HIS A 491 44.85 6.37 15.48
N HIS A 492 45.62 5.44 14.97
CA HIS A 492 46.54 4.65 15.82
C HIS A 492 47.68 5.55 16.25
N GLY A 493 47.67 5.86 17.49
CA GLY A 493 48.70 6.26 18.44
C GLY A 493 49.90 7.08 18.00
N THR A 494 50.01 8.25 18.56
CA THR A 494 51.14 8.66 19.42
C THR A 494 50.72 9.90 20.20
N ASP A 495 51.09 9.92 21.45
CA ASP A 495 50.75 10.89 22.48
C ASP A 495 50.84 12.37 22.06
N SER A 496 49.76 13.10 22.16
CA SER A 496 49.78 14.51 22.54
C SER A 496 48.52 14.80 23.36
N LYS A 497 48.74 15.17 24.62
CA LYS A 497 47.74 15.61 25.57
C LYS A 497 46.93 16.77 25.00
N ALA A 498 45.64 16.51 24.67
CA ALA A 498 44.61 17.52 24.61
C ALA A 498 43.62 17.21 25.73
N GLU A 499 43.39 18.16 26.60
CA GLU A 499 42.47 18.09 27.74
C GLU A 499 41.07 17.81 27.24
N VAL A 500 40.63 16.56 27.39
CA VAL A 500 39.22 16.17 27.25
C VAL A 500 38.50 16.56 28.53
N SER A 501 37.54 17.46 28.42
CA SER A 501 36.63 17.79 29.50
C SER A 501 36.04 16.50 30.10
N LYS A 502 36.22 16.31 31.38
CA LYS A 502 35.77 15.15 32.17
C LYS A 502 34.24 15.17 32.36
N GLU A 503 33.45 14.81 31.34
CA GLU A 503 32.00 14.76 31.62
C GLU A 503 31.21 13.58 31.01
N ASP A 504 31.80 12.64 30.27
CA ASP A 504 31.05 11.50 29.72
C ASP A 504 31.73 10.12 29.90
N ALA A 505 32.45 9.90 30.99
CA ALA A 505 32.85 8.55 31.36
C ALA A 505 31.60 7.77 31.83
N ILE A 506 31.14 6.83 31.02
CA ILE A 506 30.05 5.92 31.41
C ILE A 506 30.56 5.02 32.54
N VAL A 507 30.24 5.37 33.77
CA VAL A 507 30.59 4.58 34.97
C VAL A 507 29.58 3.45 35.18
N GLN A 508 28.40 3.55 34.58
CA GLN A 508 27.34 2.56 34.71
C GLN A 508 27.53 1.38 33.74
N THR A 509 27.59 0.16 34.29
CA THR A 509 27.76 -1.10 33.54
C THR A 509 26.50 -1.97 33.57
N THR A 510 25.64 -1.79 34.58
CA THR A 510 24.43 -2.62 34.75
C THR A 510 23.15 -1.79 34.88
N CYS A 511 22.03 -2.37 34.45
CA CYS A 511 20.71 -1.77 34.58
C CYS A 511 20.29 -1.70 36.07
N PRO A 512 19.84 -0.55 36.57
CA PRO A 512 19.51 -0.40 38.00
C PRO A 512 18.24 -1.17 38.39
N VAL A 513 17.34 -1.48 37.43
CA VAL A 513 16.06 -2.15 37.69
C VAL A 513 16.22 -3.65 37.81
N ILE A 514 16.80 -4.32 36.83
CA ILE A 514 16.92 -5.79 36.79
C ILE A 514 18.36 -6.31 36.76
N GLY A 515 19.39 -5.45 36.82
CA GLY A 515 20.77 -5.87 36.93
C GLY A 515 21.45 -6.40 35.66
N GLY A 516 20.76 -6.44 34.52
CA GLY A 516 21.32 -6.90 33.26
C GLY A 516 22.30 -5.88 32.62
N ALA A 517 23.08 -6.30 31.62
CA ALA A 517 23.99 -5.40 30.88
C ALA A 517 23.18 -4.26 30.23
N ILE A 518 23.72 -3.03 30.27
CA ILE A 518 23.03 -1.86 29.72
C ILE A 518 23.07 -1.85 28.19
N ASN A 519 22.00 -1.32 27.60
CA ASN A 519 21.95 -0.90 26.20
C ASN A 519 22.11 0.64 26.15
N LYS A 520 23.12 1.14 25.45
CA LYS A 520 23.43 2.57 25.37
C LYS A 520 22.38 3.40 24.67
N ASP A 521 21.51 2.76 23.86
CA ASP A 521 20.43 3.41 23.13
C ASP A 521 19.18 3.63 24.00
N ILE A 522 19.10 2.97 25.17
CA ILE A 522 17.95 3.03 26.07
C ILE A 522 18.35 3.77 27.35
N PHE A 523 18.04 5.06 27.42
CA PHE A 523 18.38 5.89 28.56
C PHE A 523 17.27 6.89 28.93
N THR A 524 17.37 7.45 30.13
CA THR A 524 16.64 8.67 30.56
C THR A 524 17.61 9.62 31.25
N VAL A 525 17.25 10.90 31.31
CA VAL A 525 18.04 11.91 32.03
C VAL A 525 17.40 12.18 33.38
N TYR A 526 18.14 11.93 34.45
CA TYR A 526 17.69 12.18 35.83
C TYR A 526 18.72 13.04 36.56
N LYS A 527 18.28 14.19 37.12
CA LYS A 527 19.17 15.18 37.78
C LYS A 527 20.40 15.56 36.94
N GLY A 528 20.20 15.75 35.63
CA GLY A 528 21.29 16.15 34.71
C GLY A 528 22.26 15.04 34.29
N LYS A 529 22.10 13.80 34.79
CA LYS A 529 22.94 12.65 34.44
C LYS A 529 22.15 11.59 33.68
N LYS A 530 22.78 10.93 32.69
CA LYS A 530 22.14 9.85 31.91
C LYS A 530 22.11 8.56 32.71
N VAL A 531 20.96 7.88 32.74
CA VAL A 531 20.77 6.55 33.33
C VAL A 531 20.41 5.58 32.24
N TYR A 532 21.19 4.54 32.03
CA TYR A 532 21.02 3.55 30.97
C TYR A 532 20.31 2.30 31.47
N PHE A 533 19.52 1.67 30.57
CA PHE A 533 18.74 0.47 30.87
C PHE A 533 19.05 -0.67 29.90
N CYS A 534 18.74 -1.90 30.28
CA CYS A 534 18.93 -3.07 29.42
C CYS A 534 17.78 -3.30 28.43
N CYS A 535 16.57 -2.78 28.70
CA CYS A 535 15.38 -2.94 27.87
C CYS A 535 14.40 -1.76 28.05
N PRO A 536 13.48 -1.53 27.07
CA PRO A 536 12.53 -0.41 27.12
C PRO A 536 11.59 -0.43 28.36
N GLY A 537 11.25 -1.63 28.86
CA GLY A 537 10.37 -1.79 30.03
C GLY A 537 10.96 -1.28 31.35
N CYS A 538 12.30 -1.18 31.46
CA CYS A 538 12.98 -0.71 32.68
C CYS A 538 12.91 0.80 32.86
N LYS A 539 12.76 1.57 31.79
CA LYS A 539 12.68 3.03 31.84
C LYS A 539 11.44 3.52 32.61
N PRO A 540 10.20 3.12 32.27
CA PRO A 540 9.01 3.56 33.00
C PRO A 540 8.98 3.07 34.44
N GLU A 541 9.59 1.92 34.74
CA GLU A 541 9.68 1.41 36.11
C GLU A 541 10.65 2.24 36.99
N PHE A 542 11.76 2.69 36.42
CA PHE A 542 12.66 3.63 37.07
C PHE A 542 11.99 4.99 37.30
N GLU A 543 11.27 5.52 36.32
CA GLU A 543 10.60 6.83 36.39
C GLU A 543 9.48 6.89 37.43
N LYS A 544 8.83 5.76 37.77
CA LYS A 544 7.84 5.68 38.83
C LYS A 544 8.44 5.89 40.22
N ASN A 545 9.64 5.39 40.48
CA ASN A 545 10.30 5.56 41.78
C ASN A 545 11.83 5.58 41.65
N PRO A 546 12.42 6.69 41.17
CA PRO A 546 13.84 6.77 40.91
C PRO A 546 14.72 6.58 42.16
N GLN A 547 14.25 7.04 43.32
CA GLN A 547 15.05 7.01 44.56
C GLN A 547 15.40 5.58 44.98
N LYS A 548 14.56 4.60 44.74
CA LYS A 548 14.81 3.18 45.02
C LYS A 548 16.05 2.63 44.33
N TYR A 549 16.40 3.20 43.18
CA TYR A 549 17.45 2.69 42.30
C TYR A 549 18.73 3.51 42.32
N LEU A 550 18.73 4.71 42.95
CA LEU A 550 19.90 5.59 42.98
C LEU A 550 21.12 4.95 43.64
N ALA A 551 20.93 4.15 44.69
CA ALA A 551 22.01 3.44 45.38
C ALA A 551 22.77 2.42 44.49
N LYS A 552 22.15 2.00 43.36
CA LYS A 552 22.74 1.08 42.38
C LYS A 552 23.42 1.79 41.21
N LEU A 553 23.43 3.12 41.21
CA LEU A 553 23.92 3.94 40.13
C LEU A 553 25.19 4.65 40.56
N PRO A 554 26.42 4.22 40.10
CA PRO A 554 27.68 4.80 40.51
C PRO A 554 27.77 6.31 40.30
N GLN A 555 27.10 6.84 39.25
CA GLN A 555 27.07 8.27 38.94
C GLN A 555 26.29 9.11 39.97
N PHE A 556 25.54 8.49 40.90
CA PHE A 556 24.77 9.15 41.96
C PHE A 556 25.22 8.75 43.37
N SER A 557 26.15 7.79 43.49
CA SER A 557 26.77 7.41 44.75
C SER A 557 27.89 8.43 45.07
N GLN A 558 27.65 9.32 46.01
CA GLN A 558 28.66 10.08 46.75
C GLN A 558 28.71 9.57 48.16
#